data_95901073f9ebe7af8391e0583e0b1621
#
_entry.id   95901073f9ebe7af8391e0583e0b1621
#
_cell.length_a   1.000
_cell.length_b   1.000
_cell.length_c   1.000
_cell.angle_alpha   90.00
_cell.angle_beta   90.00
_cell.angle_gamma   90.00
#
_symmetry.space_group_name_H-M   'P 1'
#
loop_
_entity.id
_entity.type
_entity.pdbx_description
1 polymer ?
#
loop_
_entity_poly.entity_id
_entity_poly.type
_entity_poly.pdbx_seq_one_letter_code
_entity_poly.pdbx_strand_id
1 'polypeptide(L)'
;MPQPPKHYRALFISDVHLGSKGCQAEALCEFLENHRADTLYLVGDIIDGWRLKKKWFFPQSHTNVIEAILSMAKKGTDVYYIAGNHDEFLRGFLRFKMNFGEVKLSNRETHIGVDGRHYLVVHGDMFDGLMRADRKWIMHLGDNAYNLLLWVNTKLNFVRRKLGLEYWSLSKSLKTRTKRAMNFIHSFEEQVADYCRRKDYDGAICGHIHVAEMREIDGIVYMNDGDWVESCTALAEHHDGRWELLHNKPKHIRKKRPSLKAQIGDAGIRPILSGKMRRGSERET
;
A
#
# COMPACT_ATOMS: atom_id res chain seq x y z
N MET A 1 3.08 9.07 29.17
CA MET A 1 3.75 9.97 28.23
C MET A 1 3.91 9.23 26.93
N PRO A 2 3.67 9.81 25.75
CA PRO A 2 3.99 9.15 24.48
C PRO A 2 5.49 8.86 24.44
N GLN A 3 5.85 7.68 23.97
CA GLN A 3 7.25 7.33 23.80
C GLN A 3 7.88 8.24 22.70
N PRO A 4 9.15 8.65 22.85
CA PRO A 4 9.81 9.40 21.81
C PRO A 4 9.86 8.58 20.50
N PRO A 5 9.81 9.23 19.34
CA PRO A 5 9.93 8.52 18.06
C PRO A 5 11.22 7.71 18.00
N LYS A 6 11.14 6.50 17.47
CA LYS A 6 12.33 5.70 17.19
C LYS A 6 13.13 6.36 16.07
N HIS A 7 14.46 6.37 16.18
CA HIS A 7 15.35 6.99 15.22
C HIS A 7 16.25 5.95 14.56
N TYR A 8 16.24 5.93 13.23
CA TYR A 8 16.98 5.02 12.39
C TYR A 8 18.01 5.79 11.55
N ARG A 9 19.02 5.09 11.06
CA ARG A 9 19.95 5.62 10.09
C ARG A 9 19.28 5.82 8.73
N ALA A 10 18.53 4.80 8.28
CA ALA A 10 17.75 4.89 7.04
C ALA A 10 16.41 4.18 7.17
N LEU A 11 15.38 4.71 6.49
CA LEU A 11 14.07 4.09 6.30
C LEU A 11 13.77 3.99 4.80
N PHE A 12 13.15 2.87 4.39
CA PHE A 12 12.75 2.60 3.02
C PHE A 12 11.27 2.26 3.00
N ILE A 13 10.51 2.93 2.14
CA ILE A 13 9.05 2.83 2.02
C ILE A 13 8.71 2.84 0.53
N SER A 14 7.94 1.87 0.06
CA SER A 14 7.45 1.80 -1.31
C SER A 14 5.94 1.52 -1.38
N ASP A 15 5.40 1.49 -2.58
CA ASP A 15 4.07 0.95 -2.90
C ASP A 15 2.95 1.51 -2.00
N VAL A 16 2.97 2.83 -1.82
CA VAL A 16 1.99 3.58 -1.01
C VAL A 16 0.70 3.79 -1.79
N HIS A 17 0.80 4.05 -3.09
CA HIS A 17 -0.31 4.26 -4.01
C HIS A 17 -1.29 5.36 -3.57
N LEU A 18 -0.77 6.54 -3.19
CA LEU A 18 -1.59 7.73 -2.96
C LEU A 18 -2.42 8.05 -4.21
N GLY A 19 -3.74 8.22 -4.06
CA GLY A 19 -4.68 8.28 -5.18
C GLY A 19 -5.50 7.01 -5.36
N SER A 20 -5.14 5.94 -4.64
CA SER A 20 -5.86 4.67 -4.58
C SER A 20 -6.70 4.56 -3.30
N LYS A 21 -7.86 3.88 -3.39
CA LYS A 21 -8.70 3.60 -2.23
C LYS A 21 -8.11 2.53 -1.31
N GLY A 22 -7.15 1.75 -1.80
CA GLY A 22 -6.46 0.70 -1.04
C GLY A 22 -5.34 1.23 -0.16
N CYS A 23 -4.87 2.46 -0.42
CA CYS A 23 -3.79 3.08 0.36
C CYS A 23 -4.15 3.19 1.85
N GLN A 24 -3.25 2.75 2.71
CA GLN A 24 -3.37 2.82 4.18
C GLN A 24 -2.73 4.12 4.71
N ALA A 25 -3.18 5.26 4.17
CA ALA A 25 -2.57 6.57 4.40
C ALA A 25 -2.54 6.96 5.88
N GLU A 26 -3.61 6.69 6.64
CA GLU A 26 -3.67 6.98 8.07
C GLU A 26 -2.65 6.16 8.86
N ALA A 27 -2.46 4.89 8.48
CA ALA A 27 -1.47 4.02 9.10
C ALA A 27 -0.04 4.49 8.78
N LEU A 28 0.20 4.97 7.54
CA LEU A 28 1.49 5.52 7.16
C LEU A 28 1.78 6.85 7.89
N CYS A 29 0.79 7.73 8.06
CA CYS A 29 0.96 8.95 8.86
C CYS A 29 1.35 8.60 10.30
N GLU A 30 0.61 7.68 10.95
CA GLU A 30 0.93 7.22 12.32
C GLU A 30 2.36 6.64 12.39
N PHE A 31 2.77 5.89 11.35
CA PHE A 31 4.11 5.34 11.27
C PHE A 31 5.18 6.45 11.19
N LEU A 32 5.02 7.42 10.29
CA LEU A 32 5.97 8.52 10.10
C LEU A 32 6.06 9.45 11.32
N GLU A 33 5.00 9.56 12.12
CA GLU A 33 5.01 10.30 13.38
C GLU A 33 5.86 9.61 14.46
N ASN A 34 5.87 8.27 14.47
CA ASN A 34 6.54 7.45 15.48
C ASN A 34 7.95 6.99 15.07
N HIS A 35 8.35 7.21 13.80
CA HIS A 35 9.63 6.77 13.26
C HIS A 35 10.32 7.94 12.54
N ARG A 36 11.58 8.15 12.86
CA ARG A 36 12.45 9.15 12.24
C ARG A 36 13.67 8.46 11.65
N ALA A 37 14.30 9.11 10.70
CA ALA A 37 15.53 8.62 10.10
C ALA A 37 16.43 9.79 9.68
N ASP A 38 17.74 9.53 9.57
CA ASP A 38 18.66 10.47 8.94
C ASP A 38 18.38 10.51 7.45
N THR A 39 18.07 9.36 6.84
CA THR A 39 17.73 9.24 5.41
C THR A 39 16.41 8.51 5.24
N LEU A 40 15.50 9.05 4.41
CA LEU A 40 14.25 8.42 3.99
C LEU A 40 14.28 8.17 2.48
N TYR A 41 14.16 6.91 2.08
CA TYR A 41 13.98 6.51 0.70
C TYR A 41 12.50 6.19 0.43
N LEU A 42 11.89 6.89 -0.51
CA LEU A 42 10.60 6.59 -1.09
C LEU A 42 10.85 5.78 -2.36
N VAL A 43 10.69 4.45 -2.27
CA VAL A 43 11.21 3.51 -3.26
C VAL A 43 10.16 3.17 -4.33
N GLY A 44 9.55 4.23 -4.90
CA GLY A 44 8.61 4.14 -6.03
C GLY A 44 7.17 3.82 -5.65
N ASP A 45 6.28 4.08 -6.60
CA ASP A 45 4.83 3.86 -6.47
C ASP A 45 4.21 4.56 -5.25
N ILE A 46 4.75 5.74 -4.92
CA ILE A 46 4.24 6.57 -3.83
C ILE A 46 2.94 7.23 -4.25
N ILE A 47 2.88 7.77 -5.49
CA ILE A 47 1.68 8.38 -6.06
C ILE A 47 1.16 7.51 -7.21
N ASP A 48 -0.10 7.07 -7.12
CA ASP A 48 -0.73 6.29 -8.18
C ASP A 48 -1.25 7.20 -9.32
N GLY A 49 -0.35 7.66 -10.16
CA GLY A 49 -0.66 8.50 -11.31
C GLY A 49 -1.59 7.83 -12.32
N TRP A 50 -1.56 6.50 -12.43
CA TRP A 50 -2.45 5.77 -13.33
C TRP A 50 -3.91 5.82 -12.87
N ARG A 51 -4.15 5.70 -11.55
CA ARG A 51 -5.50 5.83 -10.98
C ARG A 51 -5.99 7.26 -11.01
N LEU A 52 -5.15 8.22 -10.66
CA LEU A 52 -5.49 9.64 -10.67
C LEU A 52 -5.88 10.14 -12.06
N LYS A 53 -5.22 9.66 -13.14
CA LYS A 53 -5.59 9.96 -14.53
C LYS A 53 -6.97 9.41 -14.89
N LYS A 54 -7.39 8.26 -14.34
CA LYS A 54 -8.70 7.65 -14.63
C LYS A 54 -9.82 8.29 -13.81
N LYS A 55 -9.57 8.53 -12.53
CA LYS A 55 -10.53 9.13 -11.60
C LYS A 55 -9.77 9.79 -10.45
N TRP A 56 -9.98 11.10 -10.30
CA TRP A 56 -9.40 11.84 -9.19
C TRP A 56 -9.95 11.34 -7.84
N PHE A 57 -9.05 10.91 -6.97
CA PHE A 57 -9.34 10.51 -5.60
C PHE A 57 -8.11 10.83 -4.75
N PHE A 58 -8.16 11.92 -3.99
CA PHE A 58 -7.05 12.34 -3.14
C PHE A 58 -7.61 12.96 -1.85
N PRO A 59 -8.04 12.12 -0.88
CA PRO A 59 -8.60 12.59 0.39
C PRO A 59 -7.51 13.25 1.25
N GLN A 60 -7.93 13.97 2.30
CA GLN A 60 -7.03 14.68 3.21
C GLN A 60 -5.95 13.76 3.81
N SER A 61 -6.27 12.50 4.12
CA SER A 61 -5.28 11.55 4.62
C SER A 61 -4.09 11.35 3.67
N HIS A 62 -4.31 11.40 2.35
CA HIS A 62 -3.23 11.34 1.37
C HIS A 62 -2.37 12.62 1.39
N THR A 63 -2.99 13.79 1.52
CA THR A 63 -2.27 15.06 1.67
C THR A 63 -1.43 15.05 2.95
N ASN A 64 -1.96 14.53 4.05
CA ASN A 64 -1.26 14.43 5.32
C ASN A 64 0.03 13.59 5.22
N VAL A 65 0.04 12.53 4.40
CA VAL A 65 1.26 11.74 4.13
C VAL A 65 2.32 12.61 3.45
N ILE A 66 1.93 13.37 2.42
CA ILE A 66 2.87 14.28 1.73
C ILE A 66 3.41 15.33 2.71
N GLU A 67 2.54 15.94 3.52
CA GLU A 67 2.92 16.91 4.53
C GLU A 67 3.90 16.32 5.58
N ALA A 68 3.65 15.08 6.02
CA ALA A 68 4.53 14.38 6.96
C ALA A 68 5.94 14.19 6.35
N ILE A 69 6.03 13.72 5.10
CA ILE A 69 7.31 13.53 4.39
C ILE A 69 8.05 14.87 4.23
N LEU A 70 7.36 15.92 3.76
CA LEU A 70 7.96 17.25 3.62
C LEU A 70 8.38 17.84 4.97
N SER A 71 7.63 17.56 6.04
CA SER A 71 8.01 17.96 7.39
C SER A 71 9.28 17.24 7.88
N MET A 72 9.48 15.98 7.52
CA MET A 72 10.72 15.25 7.83
C MET A 72 11.91 15.90 7.10
N ALA A 73 11.77 16.17 5.79
CA ALA A 73 12.81 16.84 5.01
C ALA A 73 13.18 18.20 5.61
N LYS A 74 12.21 19.05 5.94
CA LYS A 74 12.45 20.36 6.60
C LYS A 74 13.12 20.25 7.97
N LYS A 75 13.01 19.10 8.65
CA LYS A 75 13.65 18.83 9.94
C LYS A 75 15.05 18.20 9.81
N GLY A 76 15.56 18.09 8.59
CA GLY A 76 16.91 17.65 8.30
C GLY A 76 17.04 16.17 7.90
N THR A 77 15.94 15.44 7.65
CA THR A 77 16.00 14.13 7.03
C THR A 77 16.33 14.28 5.55
N ASP A 78 17.36 13.59 5.07
CA ASP A 78 17.65 13.48 3.63
C ASP A 78 16.57 12.61 2.96
N VAL A 79 15.75 13.20 2.08
CA VAL A 79 14.65 12.46 1.43
C VAL A 79 14.96 12.22 -0.04
N TYR A 80 14.97 10.96 -0.45
CA TYR A 80 15.12 10.50 -1.82
C TYR A 80 13.82 9.93 -2.32
N TYR A 81 13.34 10.38 -3.47
CA TYR A 81 12.17 9.83 -4.16
C TYR A 81 12.65 9.10 -5.41
N ILE A 82 12.55 7.79 -5.41
CA ILE A 82 12.83 6.93 -6.57
C ILE A 82 11.51 6.71 -7.32
N ALA A 83 11.49 6.99 -8.62
CA ALA A 83 10.29 6.86 -9.42
C ALA A 83 9.98 5.38 -9.75
N GLY A 84 8.75 4.94 -9.46
CA GLY A 84 8.20 3.65 -9.88
C GLY A 84 7.42 3.74 -11.19
N ASN A 85 6.68 2.68 -11.52
CA ASN A 85 5.87 2.64 -12.75
C ASN A 85 4.52 3.38 -12.60
N HIS A 86 3.91 3.42 -11.41
CA HIS A 86 2.68 4.18 -11.19
C HIS A 86 2.91 5.69 -11.13
N ASP A 87 4.09 6.12 -10.74
CA ASP A 87 4.53 7.51 -10.73
C ASP A 87 5.59 7.83 -11.80
N GLU A 88 5.61 7.06 -12.90
CA GLU A 88 6.54 7.22 -14.04
C GLU A 88 6.55 8.63 -14.66
N PHE A 89 5.45 9.40 -14.49
CA PHE A 89 5.38 10.79 -14.94
C PHE A 89 6.47 11.68 -14.33
N LEU A 90 6.97 11.31 -13.15
CA LEU A 90 8.06 12.00 -12.48
C LEU A 90 9.40 11.82 -13.23
N ARG A 91 9.56 10.72 -13.98
CA ARG A 91 10.78 10.45 -14.76
C ARG A 91 11.04 11.52 -15.81
N GLY A 92 10.00 12.19 -16.31
CA GLY A 92 10.13 13.32 -17.22
C GLY A 92 10.88 14.51 -16.61
N PHE A 93 10.81 14.69 -15.29
CA PHE A 93 11.46 15.80 -14.57
C PHE A 93 12.93 15.52 -14.20
N LEU A 94 13.36 14.26 -14.20
CA LEU A 94 14.74 13.89 -13.89
C LEU A 94 15.77 14.54 -14.82
N ARG A 95 15.39 14.79 -16.08
CA ARG A 95 16.25 15.45 -17.08
C ARG A 95 16.64 16.86 -16.65
N PHE A 96 15.83 17.51 -15.83
CA PHE A 96 16.02 18.89 -15.38
C PHE A 96 16.71 18.98 -14.01
N LYS A 97 17.12 17.83 -13.41
CA LYS A 97 17.64 17.77 -12.03
C LYS A 97 16.75 18.52 -11.03
N MET A 98 15.43 18.41 -11.23
CA MET A 98 14.46 19.07 -10.36
C MET A 98 14.38 18.34 -9.03
N ASN A 99 14.45 19.10 -7.95
CA ASN A 99 14.12 18.66 -6.62
C ASN A 99 12.73 19.24 -6.26
N PHE A 100 11.92 18.50 -5.52
CA PHE A 100 10.72 19.05 -4.91
C PHE A 100 11.07 19.65 -3.54
N GLY A 101 11.57 20.91 -3.56
CA GLY A 101 12.17 21.50 -2.37
C GLY A 101 13.42 20.71 -1.95
N GLU A 102 13.39 20.12 -0.76
CA GLU A 102 14.48 19.32 -0.20
C GLU A 102 14.42 17.82 -0.57
N VAL A 103 13.41 17.40 -1.36
CA VAL A 103 13.26 16.00 -1.81
C VAL A 103 14.03 15.80 -3.12
N LYS A 104 14.98 14.89 -3.10
CA LYS A 104 15.83 14.53 -4.25
C LYS A 104 15.13 13.47 -5.09
N LEU A 105 14.87 13.76 -6.38
CA LEU A 105 14.20 12.84 -7.30
C LEU A 105 15.22 12.06 -8.13
N SER A 106 15.06 10.72 -8.20
CA SER A 106 15.94 9.87 -9.01
C SER A 106 15.20 8.63 -9.57
N ASN A 107 15.88 7.86 -10.44
CA ASN A 107 15.40 6.53 -10.87
C ASN A 107 15.98 5.40 -10.01
N ARG A 108 17.10 5.64 -9.39
CA ARG A 108 17.83 4.71 -8.54
C ARG A 108 18.87 5.47 -7.72
N GLU A 109 19.21 4.92 -6.57
CA GLU A 109 20.26 5.43 -5.69
C GLU A 109 21.18 4.28 -5.25
N THR A 110 22.31 4.66 -4.67
CA THR A 110 23.18 3.71 -3.96
C THR A 110 23.15 4.07 -2.48
N HIS A 111 22.68 3.13 -1.66
CA HIS A 111 22.79 3.26 -0.22
C HIS A 111 24.05 2.55 0.26
N ILE A 112 24.88 3.23 1.03
CA ILE A 112 26.07 2.63 1.64
C ILE A 112 25.70 2.28 3.08
N GLY A 113 25.67 0.97 3.38
CA GLY A 113 25.37 0.47 4.71
C GLY A 113 26.44 0.84 5.75
N VAL A 114 26.13 0.68 7.02
CA VAL A 114 27.11 0.86 8.12
C VAL A 114 28.30 -0.09 7.96
N ASP A 115 28.05 -1.25 7.39
CA ASP A 115 29.04 -2.29 7.08
C ASP A 115 29.93 -1.95 5.85
N GLY A 116 29.70 -0.81 5.21
CA GLY A 116 30.40 -0.37 4.00
C GLY A 116 29.91 -1.03 2.71
N ARG A 117 28.92 -1.91 2.75
CA ARG A 117 28.32 -2.53 1.57
C ARG A 117 27.50 -1.55 0.76
N HIS A 118 27.50 -1.74 -0.57
CA HIS A 118 26.77 -0.91 -1.51
C HIS A 118 25.46 -1.59 -1.90
N TYR A 119 24.34 -1.01 -1.52
CA TYR A 119 23.01 -1.49 -1.85
C TYR A 119 22.39 -0.66 -2.96
N LEU A 120 21.97 -1.29 -4.06
CA LEU A 120 21.17 -0.65 -5.10
C LEU A 120 19.77 -0.37 -4.54
N VAL A 121 19.34 0.90 -4.53
CA VAL A 121 17.96 1.29 -4.19
C VAL A 121 17.21 1.60 -5.47
N VAL A 122 16.21 0.81 -5.81
CA VAL A 122 15.44 0.92 -7.05
C VAL A 122 14.03 0.38 -6.82
N HIS A 123 13.02 0.94 -7.50
CA HIS A 123 11.66 0.42 -7.35
C HIS A 123 11.54 -1.05 -7.75
N GLY A 124 12.06 -1.43 -8.90
CA GLY A 124 12.07 -2.81 -9.38
C GLY A 124 11.38 -3.02 -10.72
N ASP A 125 10.53 -2.11 -11.17
CA ASP A 125 9.79 -2.19 -12.45
C ASP A 125 10.70 -2.33 -13.68
N MET A 126 11.95 -1.89 -13.60
CA MET A 126 12.94 -2.08 -14.66
C MET A 126 13.22 -3.55 -14.97
N PHE A 127 12.97 -4.45 -14.03
CA PHE A 127 13.18 -5.89 -14.21
C PHE A 127 12.00 -6.57 -14.91
N ASP A 128 10.82 -5.94 -14.99
CA ASP A 128 9.65 -6.47 -15.70
C ASP A 128 9.91 -6.66 -17.21
N GLY A 129 10.66 -5.75 -17.80
CA GLY A 129 11.03 -5.79 -19.22
C GLY A 129 11.89 -6.99 -19.62
N LEU A 130 12.67 -7.50 -18.67
CA LEU A 130 13.49 -8.70 -18.82
C LEU A 130 12.65 -9.99 -18.70
N MET A 131 11.50 -9.90 -18.05
CA MET A 131 10.54 -11.00 -17.86
C MET A 131 9.55 -11.16 -19.02
N ARG A 132 9.96 -10.86 -20.26
CA ARG A 132 9.27 -11.07 -21.54
C ARG A 132 7.86 -10.49 -21.72
N ALA A 133 7.68 -9.93 -22.92
CA ALA A 133 6.47 -9.28 -23.47
C ALA A 133 5.15 -10.06 -23.36
N ASP A 134 5.18 -11.35 -23.08
CA ASP A 134 4.01 -12.23 -23.07
C ASP A 134 3.11 -12.09 -21.83
N ARG A 135 3.47 -11.27 -20.84
CA ARG A 135 2.75 -11.17 -19.56
C ARG A 135 2.06 -9.84 -19.25
N LYS A 136 2.19 -8.83 -20.11
CA LYS A 136 1.54 -7.52 -19.88
C LYS A 136 0.02 -7.60 -19.66
N TRP A 137 -0.66 -8.56 -20.28
CA TRP A 137 -2.09 -8.74 -20.13
C TRP A 137 -2.50 -9.36 -18.77
N ILE A 138 -1.59 -10.07 -18.09
CA ILE A 138 -1.85 -10.71 -16.79
C ILE A 138 -1.87 -9.67 -15.65
N MET A 139 -1.03 -8.64 -15.73
CA MET A 139 -0.98 -7.57 -14.72
C MET A 139 -2.25 -6.70 -14.73
N HIS A 140 -2.82 -6.42 -15.92
CA HIS A 140 -4.09 -5.67 -16.01
C HIS A 140 -5.34 -6.44 -15.58
N LEU A 141 -5.25 -7.77 -15.49
CA LEU A 141 -6.35 -8.63 -15.02
C LEU A 141 -6.37 -8.82 -13.50
N GLY A 142 -5.29 -8.47 -12.78
CA GLY A 142 -5.12 -8.79 -11.36
C GLY A 142 -6.18 -8.18 -10.45
N ASP A 143 -6.36 -6.88 -10.49
CA ASP A 143 -7.15 -6.16 -9.47
C ASP A 143 -8.67 -6.32 -9.62
N ASN A 144 -9.18 -6.29 -10.85
CA ASN A 144 -10.62 -6.43 -11.09
C ASN A 144 -11.06 -7.90 -11.12
N ALA A 145 -10.19 -8.79 -11.58
CA ALA A 145 -10.49 -10.21 -11.65
C ALA A 145 -10.48 -10.87 -10.25
N TYR A 146 -9.63 -10.45 -9.34
CA TYR A 146 -9.61 -10.97 -7.97
C TYR A 146 -10.90 -10.61 -7.21
N ASN A 147 -11.31 -9.34 -7.24
CA ASN A 147 -12.55 -8.90 -6.61
C ASN A 147 -13.79 -9.50 -7.26
N LEU A 148 -13.79 -9.62 -8.60
CA LEU A 148 -14.87 -10.28 -9.35
C LEU A 148 -14.89 -11.78 -9.04
N LEU A 149 -13.73 -12.43 -8.92
CA LEU A 149 -13.61 -13.85 -8.61
C LEU A 149 -14.11 -14.19 -7.20
N LEU A 150 -13.79 -13.36 -6.22
CA LEU A 150 -14.30 -13.49 -4.84
C LEU A 150 -15.82 -13.30 -4.81
N TRP A 151 -16.34 -12.31 -5.53
CA TRP A 151 -17.77 -12.05 -5.62
C TRP A 151 -18.51 -13.20 -6.34
N VAL A 152 -18.00 -13.63 -7.48
CA VAL A 152 -18.55 -14.76 -8.27
C VAL A 152 -18.50 -16.06 -7.44
N ASN A 153 -17.39 -16.35 -6.76
CA ASN A 153 -17.26 -17.52 -5.92
C ASN A 153 -18.30 -17.56 -4.78
N THR A 154 -18.52 -16.43 -4.13
CA THR A 154 -19.49 -16.32 -3.04
C THR A 154 -20.92 -16.55 -3.58
N LYS A 155 -21.26 -15.97 -4.73
CA LYS A 155 -22.58 -16.14 -5.37
C LYS A 155 -22.77 -17.55 -5.95
N LEU A 156 -21.74 -18.09 -6.60
CA LEU A 156 -21.80 -19.45 -7.18
C LEU A 156 -21.97 -20.52 -6.11
N ASN A 157 -21.25 -20.44 -5.00
CA ASN A 157 -21.38 -21.38 -3.90
C ASN A 157 -22.72 -21.25 -3.16
N PHE A 158 -23.29 -20.06 -3.12
CA PHE A 158 -24.65 -19.86 -2.59
C PHE A 158 -25.70 -20.57 -3.47
N VAL A 159 -25.61 -20.43 -4.80
CA VAL A 159 -26.52 -21.10 -5.76
C VAL A 159 -26.32 -22.60 -5.76
N ARG A 160 -25.06 -23.09 -5.78
CA ARG A 160 -24.74 -24.53 -5.71
C ARG A 160 -25.28 -25.18 -4.46
N ARG A 161 -25.21 -24.50 -3.31
CA ARG A 161 -25.76 -24.99 -2.04
C ARG A 161 -27.29 -25.12 -2.08
N LYS A 162 -27.99 -24.18 -2.77
CA LYS A 162 -29.46 -24.28 -3.00
C LYS A 162 -29.85 -25.38 -3.95
N LEU A 163 -28.95 -25.79 -4.87
CA LEU A 163 -29.19 -26.86 -5.86
C LEU A 163 -28.69 -28.23 -5.39
N GLY A 164 -28.26 -28.38 -4.12
CA GLY A 164 -27.75 -29.63 -3.58
C GLY A 164 -26.46 -30.15 -4.21
N LEU A 165 -25.72 -29.29 -4.91
CA LEU A 165 -24.45 -29.63 -5.55
C LEU A 165 -23.29 -29.47 -4.56
N GLU A 166 -22.33 -30.40 -4.60
CA GLU A 166 -21.14 -30.38 -3.76
C GLU A 166 -20.30 -29.09 -3.95
N TYR A 167 -19.62 -28.68 -2.88
CA TYR A 167 -18.75 -27.53 -2.85
C TYR A 167 -17.64 -27.63 -3.92
N TRP A 168 -17.62 -26.73 -4.88
CA TRP A 168 -16.56 -26.67 -5.88
C TRP A 168 -15.35 -25.90 -5.30
N SER A 169 -14.32 -26.66 -4.98
CA SER A 169 -13.11 -26.10 -4.39
C SER A 169 -12.32 -25.30 -5.43
N LEU A 170 -12.26 -24.00 -5.24
CA LEU A 170 -11.29 -23.11 -5.92
C LEU A 170 -9.84 -23.50 -5.61
N SER A 171 -9.60 -24.47 -4.71
CA SER A 171 -8.27 -24.85 -4.25
C SER A 171 -7.33 -25.36 -5.35
N LYS A 172 -7.87 -26.02 -6.37
CA LYS A 172 -7.06 -26.46 -7.52
C LYS A 172 -6.59 -25.30 -8.39
N SER A 173 -7.46 -24.29 -8.62
CA SER A 173 -7.13 -23.06 -9.31
C SER A 173 -6.19 -22.18 -8.46
N LEU A 174 -6.39 -22.17 -7.14
CA LEU A 174 -5.55 -21.44 -6.19
C LEU A 174 -4.12 -22.00 -6.16
N LYS A 175 -3.93 -23.34 -6.09
CA LYS A 175 -2.61 -23.98 -6.13
C LYS A 175 -1.81 -23.59 -7.38
N THR A 176 -2.46 -23.57 -8.56
CA THR A 176 -1.78 -23.18 -9.81
C THR A 176 -1.44 -21.69 -9.83
N ARG A 177 -2.28 -20.83 -9.28
CA ARG A 177 -2.01 -19.39 -9.14
C ARG A 177 -0.90 -19.12 -8.13
N THR A 178 -0.93 -19.76 -6.98
CA THR A 178 0.10 -19.67 -5.97
C THR A 178 1.47 -20.08 -6.52
N LYS A 179 1.55 -21.19 -7.26
CA LYS A 179 2.79 -21.63 -7.90
C LYS A 179 3.31 -20.62 -8.94
N ARG A 180 2.41 -20.02 -9.74
CA ARG A 180 2.80 -18.98 -10.72
C ARG A 180 3.28 -17.70 -10.04
N ALA A 181 2.61 -17.27 -8.96
CA ALA A 181 3.03 -16.13 -8.17
C ALA A 181 4.40 -16.38 -7.51
N MET A 182 4.60 -17.56 -6.92
CA MET A 182 5.90 -17.96 -6.35
C MET A 182 7.01 -17.97 -7.41
N ASN A 183 6.75 -18.53 -8.59
CA ASN A 183 7.73 -18.53 -9.69
C ASN A 183 8.02 -17.11 -10.19
N PHE A 184 7.04 -16.21 -10.19
CA PHE A 184 7.22 -14.81 -10.56
C PHE A 184 8.13 -14.11 -9.55
N ILE A 185 7.83 -14.23 -8.25
CA ILE A 185 8.63 -13.66 -7.16
C ILE A 185 10.08 -14.16 -7.28
N HIS A 186 10.28 -15.47 -7.36
CA HIS A 186 11.62 -16.06 -7.46
C HIS A 186 12.39 -15.56 -8.69
N SER A 187 11.73 -15.52 -9.88
CA SER A 187 12.35 -15.01 -11.09
C SER A 187 12.72 -13.52 -11.00
N PHE A 188 11.90 -12.71 -10.30
CA PHE A 188 12.18 -11.30 -10.05
C PHE A 188 13.43 -11.14 -9.16
N GLU A 189 13.46 -11.85 -8.04
CA GLU A 189 14.56 -11.82 -7.09
C GLU A 189 15.90 -12.26 -7.71
N GLU A 190 15.89 -13.33 -8.53
CA GLU A 190 17.06 -13.80 -9.27
C GLU A 190 17.57 -12.72 -10.24
N GLN A 191 16.68 -12.02 -10.97
CA GLN A 191 17.08 -10.96 -11.90
C GLN A 191 17.67 -9.76 -11.17
N VAL A 192 17.11 -9.39 -10.01
CA VAL A 192 17.69 -8.34 -9.16
C VAL A 192 19.09 -8.73 -8.71
N ALA A 193 19.27 -9.95 -8.22
CA ALA A 193 20.57 -10.46 -7.77
C ALA A 193 21.60 -10.53 -8.92
N ASP A 194 21.19 -11.00 -10.09
CA ASP A 194 22.04 -11.03 -11.29
C ASP A 194 22.47 -9.63 -11.73
N TYR A 195 21.54 -8.65 -11.65
CA TYR A 195 21.88 -7.27 -11.96
C TYR A 195 22.90 -6.72 -10.97
N CYS A 196 22.72 -6.97 -9.66
CA CYS A 196 23.65 -6.54 -8.62
C CYS A 196 25.06 -7.10 -8.86
N ARG A 197 25.18 -8.41 -9.11
CA ARG A 197 26.48 -9.05 -9.41
C ARG A 197 27.18 -8.40 -10.60
N ARG A 198 26.44 -8.10 -11.69
CA ARG A 198 27.01 -7.47 -12.91
C ARG A 198 27.40 -6.00 -12.69
N LYS A 199 26.91 -5.36 -11.65
CA LYS A 199 27.12 -3.95 -11.38
C LYS A 199 27.88 -3.67 -10.09
N ASP A 200 28.48 -4.73 -9.52
CA ASP A 200 29.30 -4.68 -8.28
C ASP A 200 28.56 -4.08 -7.08
N TYR A 201 27.25 -4.41 -6.95
CA TYR A 201 26.48 -4.16 -5.74
C TYR A 201 26.50 -5.40 -4.84
N ASP A 202 26.59 -5.17 -3.52
CA ASP A 202 26.51 -6.21 -2.51
C ASP A 202 25.07 -6.64 -2.22
N GLY A 203 24.10 -5.81 -2.60
CA GLY A 203 22.69 -6.11 -2.42
C GLY A 203 21.77 -5.12 -3.13
N ALA A 204 20.46 -5.34 -2.99
CA ALA A 204 19.42 -4.46 -3.49
C ALA A 204 18.32 -4.24 -2.46
N ILE A 205 17.75 -3.04 -2.49
CA ILE A 205 16.55 -2.65 -1.76
C ILE A 205 15.50 -2.23 -2.78
N CYS A 206 14.36 -2.91 -2.81
CA CYS A 206 13.29 -2.64 -3.78
C CYS A 206 11.90 -2.83 -3.18
N GLY A 207 10.87 -2.41 -3.92
CA GLY A 207 9.44 -2.63 -3.70
C GLY A 207 8.84 -3.46 -4.82
N HIS A 208 7.80 -2.92 -5.48
CA HIS A 208 7.18 -3.37 -6.72
C HIS A 208 6.36 -4.66 -6.66
N ILE A 209 6.89 -5.71 -6.05
CA ILE A 209 6.18 -7.01 -5.96
C ILE A 209 5.31 -7.16 -4.72
N HIS A 210 5.27 -6.14 -3.84
CA HIS A 210 4.47 -6.08 -2.61
C HIS A 210 4.71 -7.26 -1.65
N VAL A 211 5.92 -7.80 -1.62
CA VAL A 211 6.28 -8.94 -0.75
C VAL A 211 7.50 -8.55 0.08
N ALA A 212 7.23 -8.15 1.33
CA ALA A 212 8.30 -7.81 2.27
C ALA A 212 9.17 -9.02 2.57
N GLU A 213 10.47 -8.94 2.26
CA GLU A 213 11.41 -10.06 2.39
C GLU A 213 12.84 -9.55 2.60
N MET A 214 13.62 -10.29 3.37
CA MET A 214 15.06 -10.08 3.53
C MET A 214 15.74 -11.44 3.43
N ARG A 215 16.56 -11.63 2.42
CA ARG A 215 17.29 -12.90 2.22
C ARG A 215 18.56 -12.70 1.41
N GLU A 216 19.44 -13.68 1.45
CA GLU A 216 20.62 -13.75 0.59
C GLU A 216 20.37 -14.68 -0.61
N ILE A 217 20.80 -14.23 -1.80
CA ILE A 217 20.69 -14.96 -3.07
C ILE A 217 22.08 -14.99 -3.72
N ASP A 218 22.77 -16.11 -3.64
CA ASP A 218 24.11 -16.30 -4.22
C ASP A 218 25.09 -15.16 -3.87
N GLY A 219 25.15 -14.80 -2.59
CA GLY A 219 26.04 -13.77 -2.05
C GLY A 219 25.51 -12.34 -2.18
N ILE A 220 24.36 -12.11 -2.79
CA ILE A 220 23.69 -10.81 -2.89
C ILE A 220 22.59 -10.70 -1.83
N VAL A 221 22.62 -9.64 -1.04
CA VAL A 221 21.58 -9.35 -0.06
C VAL A 221 20.37 -8.72 -0.75
N TYR A 222 19.30 -9.48 -0.88
CA TYR A 222 18.03 -9.01 -1.41
C TYR A 222 17.12 -8.56 -0.28
N MET A 223 16.58 -7.33 -0.40
CA MET A 223 15.63 -6.77 0.55
C MET A 223 14.47 -6.11 -0.20
N ASN A 224 13.24 -6.40 0.25
CA ASN A 224 12.02 -5.76 -0.25
C ASN A 224 11.25 -5.18 0.94
N ASP A 225 10.88 -3.91 0.86
CA ASP A 225 10.24 -3.19 1.95
C ASP A 225 8.71 -3.41 2.03
N GLY A 226 8.14 -4.10 1.01
CA GLY A 226 6.73 -4.50 0.98
C GLY A 226 5.81 -3.43 0.39
N ASP A 227 4.73 -3.07 1.10
CA ASP A 227 3.72 -2.12 0.60
C ASP A 227 2.91 -1.44 1.73
N TRP A 228 2.17 -0.38 1.37
CA TRP A 228 1.24 0.32 2.26
C TRP A 228 -0.22 0.20 1.79
N VAL A 229 -0.54 -0.91 1.15
CA VAL A 229 -1.90 -1.30 0.73
C VAL A 229 -2.42 -2.46 1.57
N GLU A 230 -1.61 -3.50 1.76
CA GLU A 230 -1.98 -4.72 2.48
C GLU A 230 -1.08 -5.02 3.67
N SER A 231 0.25 -5.03 3.47
CA SER A 231 1.22 -5.47 4.48
C SER A 231 1.57 -4.38 5.50
N CYS A 232 1.55 -3.11 5.11
CA CYS A 232 1.94 -1.95 5.92
C CYS A 232 3.33 -2.14 6.52
N THR A 233 4.33 -2.33 5.67
CA THR A 233 5.70 -2.61 6.06
C THR A 233 6.65 -1.52 5.58
N ALA A 234 7.80 -1.42 6.24
CA ALA A 234 8.93 -0.59 5.86
C ALA A 234 10.22 -1.33 6.22
N LEU A 235 11.29 -1.05 5.50
CA LEU A 235 12.62 -1.54 5.84
C LEU A 235 13.39 -0.45 6.60
N ALA A 236 14.14 -0.83 7.61
CA ALA A 236 14.96 0.08 8.40
C ALA A 236 16.40 -0.43 8.54
N GLU A 237 17.35 0.49 8.43
CA GLU A 237 18.72 0.28 8.90
C GLU A 237 18.92 1.05 10.20
N HIS A 238 19.38 0.36 11.23
CA HIS A 238 19.76 0.96 12.50
C HIS A 238 21.16 1.57 12.44
N HIS A 239 21.47 2.46 13.38
CA HIS A 239 22.82 3.06 13.49
C HIS A 239 23.94 2.06 13.82
N ASP A 240 23.57 0.87 14.33
CA ASP A 240 24.48 -0.24 14.56
C ASP A 240 24.67 -1.16 13.34
N GLY A 241 24.04 -0.85 12.21
CA GLY A 241 24.09 -1.61 10.97
C GLY A 241 23.11 -2.78 10.89
N ARG A 242 22.27 -2.98 11.88
CA ARG A 242 21.24 -4.02 11.88
C ARG A 242 20.08 -3.59 10.96
N TRP A 243 19.63 -4.53 10.11
CA TRP A 243 18.47 -4.37 9.28
C TRP A 243 17.21 -4.93 9.94
N GLU A 244 16.06 -4.29 9.76
CA GLU A 244 14.79 -4.71 10.33
C GLU A 244 13.62 -4.41 9.39
N LEU A 245 12.76 -5.42 9.16
CA LEU A 245 11.44 -5.20 8.57
C LEU A 245 10.48 -4.74 9.66
N LEU A 246 10.01 -3.51 9.55
CA LEU A 246 9.05 -2.91 10.46
C LEU A 246 7.63 -3.20 9.96
N HIS A 247 6.78 -3.69 10.86
CA HIS A 247 5.38 -3.97 10.55
C HIS A 247 4.48 -3.02 11.32
N ASN A 248 3.76 -2.15 10.62
CA ASN A 248 2.75 -1.30 11.21
C ASN A 248 1.36 -1.93 10.98
N LYS A 249 0.99 -2.91 11.81
CA LYS A 249 -0.35 -3.50 11.74
C LYS A 249 -1.37 -2.40 11.99
N PRO A 250 -2.22 -2.03 11.01
CA PRO A 250 -3.25 -1.03 11.25
C PRO A 250 -4.07 -1.50 12.44
N LYS A 251 -4.19 -0.66 13.45
CA LYS A 251 -5.16 -0.90 14.53
C LYS A 251 -6.48 -1.05 13.81
N HIS A 252 -7.07 -2.26 13.83
CA HIS A 252 -8.39 -2.46 13.29
C HIS A 252 -9.26 -1.33 13.81
N ILE A 253 -9.61 -0.38 12.94
CA ILE A 253 -10.61 0.62 13.24
C ILE A 253 -11.85 -0.21 13.48
N ARG A 254 -12.13 -0.52 14.77
CA ARG A 254 -13.44 -0.99 15.18
C ARG A 254 -14.38 0.10 14.69
N LYS A 255 -14.98 -0.06 13.50
CA LYS A 255 -16.16 0.69 13.13
C LYS A 255 -17.07 0.51 14.33
N LYS A 256 -17.19 1.51 15.17
CA LYS A 256 -18.25 1.58 16.18
C LYS A 256 -19.51 1.38 15.36
N ARG A 257 -20.10 0.17 15.43
CA ARG A 257 -21.46 -0.01 14.93
C ARG A 257 -22.26 1.07 15.62
N PRO A 258 -22.93 1.98 14.90
CA PRO A 258 -23.79 2.96 15.55
C PRO A 258 -24.69 2.15 16.47
N SER A 259 -24.78 2.56 17.75
CA SER A 259 -25.62 1.87 18.72
C SER A 259 -27.02 1.79 18.13
N LEU A 260 -27.73 0.69 18.39
CA LEU A 260 -29.11 0.49 17.91
C LEU A 260 -30.00 1.70 18.27
N LYS A 261 -29.70 2.42 19.35
CA LYS A 261 -30.32 3.70 19.75
C LYS A 261 -30.06 4.87 18.80
N ALA A 262 -28.96 4.87 18.06
CA ALA A 262 -28.66 5.92 17.06
C ALA A 262 -29.27 5.59 15.68
N GLN A 263 -29.68 4.33 15.46
CA GLN A 263 -30.44 3.92 14.26
C GLN A 263 -31.94 4.11 14.39
N ILE A 264 -32.46 4.17 15.62
CA ILE A 264 -33.83 4.61 15.93
C ILE A 264 -33.71 6.13 16.14
N GLY A 265 -33.53 6.85 15.02
CA GLY A 265 -33.67 8.29 15.04
C GLY A 265 -35.00 8.67 15.64
N ASP A 266 -35.09 9.82 16.28
CA ASP A 266 -36.24 10.50 16.88
C ASP A 266 -37.55 10.41 16.06
N ALA A 267 -38.00 9.21 15.77
CA ALA A 267 -39.38 8.94 15.39
C ALA A 267 -40.17 8.91 16.68
N GLY A 268 -40.41 10.09 17.23
CA GLY A 268 -41.30 10.30 18.34
C GLY A 268 -42.62 9.59 18.08
N ILE A 269 -42.87 8.55 18.85
CA ILE A 269 -44.19 7.93 18.99
C ILE A 269 -45.14 9.00 19.50
N ARG A 270 -45.90 9.63 18.62
CA ARG A 270 -47.08 10.46 19.03
C ARG A 270 -48.12 9.49 19.52
N PRO A 271 -48.62 9.62 20.78
CA PRO A 271 -49.73 8.82 21.26
C PRO A 271 -50.98 9.23 20.48
N ILE A 272 -51.66 8.24 19.89
CA ILE A 272 -53.00 8.38 19.32
C ILE A 272 -53.97 8.66 20.46
N LEU A 273 -54.31 9.90 20.68
CA LEU A 273 -55.36 10.30 21.59
C LEU A 273 -56.72 9.92 21.01
N SER A 274 -57.41 9.07 21.73
CA SER A 274 -58.80 8.61 21.60
C SER A 274 -59.76 9.70 21.12
N GLY A 275 -60.54 9.32 20.08
CA GLY A 275 -61.67 10.08 19.60
C GLY A 275 -62.74 10.24 20.70
N LYS A 276 -63.10 11.43 21.03
CA LYS A 276 -64.36 11.78 21.69
C LYS A 276 -65.39 12.16 20.62
N MET A 277 -66.40 11.26 20.48
CA MET A 277 -67.68 11.62 19.88
C MET A 277 -68.24 12.89 20.53
N ARG A 278 -68.60 13.86 19.71
CA ARG A 278 -69.62 14.87 20.08
C ARG A 278 -70.83 14.74 19.15
N ARG A 279 -71.93 14.40 19.81
CA ARG A 279 -73.28 14.45 19.26
C ARG A 279 -73.66 15.90 18.95
N GLY A 280 -74.52 16.01 17.98
CA GLY A 280 -75.08 17.25 17.53
C GLY A 280 -76.11 17.88 18.49
N SER A 281 -76.42 19.12 18.23
CA SER A 281 -77.72 19.79 18.36
C SER A 281 -77.57 21.14 17.61
N GLU A 282 -78.23 21.34 16.54
CA GLU A 282 -79.50 22.08 16.38
C GLU A 282 -79.43 23.55 16.79
N ARG A 283 -79.74 24.35 15.76
CA ARG A 283 -80.65 25.53 15.68
C ARG A 283 -80.04 26.92 15.58
N GLU A 284 -80.54 27.56 14.53
CA GLU A 284 -81.17 28.87 14.41
C GLU A 284 -80.19 30.06 14.61
N THR A 285 -80.08 30.90 13.67
CA THR A 285 -80.92 31.79 12.85
C THR A 285 -80.18 32.29 11.62
#